data_afc4fec8094baa7213eaccd60d322974
#
_entry.id   afc4fec8094baa7213eaccd60d322974
#
_cell.length_a   1.000
_cell.length_b   1.000
_cell.length_c   1.000
_cell.angle_alpha   90.00
_cell.angle_beta   90.00
_cell.angle_gamma   90.00
#
_symmetry.space_group_name_H-M   'P 1'
#
loop_
_entity.id
_entity.type
_entity.pdbx_description
1 polymer ?
#
loop_
_entity_poly.entity_id
_entity_poly.type
_entity_poly.pdbx_seq_one_letter_code
_entity_poly.pdbx_strand_id
1 'polypeptide(L)'
;ENQTQILAYFAGQSQSPSSLENGGYYFVTKSNPAGELASKGDSLFVHYEFSNLVTGKVLDSTNRAANSPYFFRYGYANPVFASLMSALREGEQATLVLPGTAQAFPDLPVYTPMRVKIKSYVVRTQDDLIREYIVRNAFTVTETQADGLRYIRLKAGTGEIPAKGKIVKIKYIGRFLSSRAFDGNMSRTDSMSVTIGGTQTVPGFQMGIEKMRLGEKAVIVFPSALGYGVNGNSSIPGFTPLSFEIYLAKID
;
A
#
# COMPACT_ATOMS: atom_id res chain seq x y z
N GLU A 1 7.71 -34.98 14.77
CA GLU A 1 7.54 -34.28 16.05
C GLU A 1 6.70 -33.03 15.93
N ASN A 2 7.01 -32.10 15.02
CA ASN A 2 6.24 -30.88 14.78
C ASN A 2 4.77 -31.12 14.45
N GLN A 3 4.48 -32.05 13.54
CA GLN A 3 3.13 -32.34 13.12
C GLN A 3 2.28 -32.92 14.25
N THR A 4 2.89 -33.75 15.12
CA THR A 4 2.22 -34.30 16.29
C THR A 4 1.86 -33.19 17.29
N GLN A 5 2.76 -32.23 17.52
CA GLN A 5 2.52 -31.09 18.41
C GLN A 5 1.43 -30.15 17.86
N ILE A 6 1.41 -29.91 16.55
CA ILE A 6 0.40 -29.12 15.87
C ILE A 6 -0.96 -29.80 15.96
N LEU A 7 -1.06 -31.10 15.67
CA LEU A 7 -2.30 -31.85 15.75
C LEU A 7 -2.82 -31.91 17.21
N ALA A 8 -1.94 -32.11 18.20
CA ALA A 8 -2.31 -32.06 19.61
C ALA A 8 -2.88 -30.71 20.02
N TYR A 9 -2.31 -29.61 19.53
CA TYR A 9 -2.85 -28.29 19.77
C TYR A 9 -4.27 -28.13 19.22
N PHE A 10 -4.53 -28.61 17.99
CA PHE A 10 -5.85 -28.51 17.37
C PHE A 10 -6.88 -29.46 17.97
N ALA A 11 -6.46 -30.62 18.49
CA ALA A 11 -7.36 -31.54 19.19
C ALA A 11 -8.03 -30.91 20.42
N GLY A 12 -7.39 -29.90 21.03
CA GLY A 12 -7.96 -29.11 22.12
C GLY A 12 -8.81 -27.92 21.71
N GLN A 13 -9.00 -27.67 20.40
CA GLN A 13 -9.80 -26.55 19.88
C GLN A 13 -11.20 -27.03 19.49
N SER A 14 -12.19 -26.12 19.61
CA SER A 14 -13.59 -26.39 19.19
C SER A 14 -13.81 -26.28 17.67
N GLN A 15 -12.81 -25.83 16.92
CA GLN A 15 -12.89 -25.59 15.48
C GLN A 15 -11.85 -26.42 14.72
N SER A 16 -12.25 -26.94 13.54
CA SER A 16 -11.31 -27.58 12.65
C SER A 16 -10.45 -26.52 11.91
N PRO A 17 -9.15 -26.74 11.82
CA PRO A 17 -8.28 -25.80 11.11
C PRO A 17 -8.42 -25.94 9.60
N SER A 18 -8.20 -24.83 8.89
CA SER A 18 -7.94 -24.82 7.45
C SER A 18 -6.42 -24.88 7.21
N SER A 19 -6.00 -25.55 6.14
CA SER A 19 -4.59 -25.63 5.74
C SER A 19 -4.19 -24.43 4.87
N LEU A 20 -2.91 -24.04 4.94
CA LEU A 20 -2.27 -23.08 4.06
C LEU A 20 -1.25 -23.78 3.15
N GLU A 21 -0.98 -23.21 1.99
CA GLU A 21 -0.03 -23.76 1.00
C GLU A 21 1.40 -23.95 1.56
N ASN A 22 1.79 -23.14 2.54
CA ASN A 22 3.10 -23.23 3.21
C ASN A 22 3.17 -24.30 4.31
N GLY A 23 2.16 -25.18 4.43
CA GLY A 23 2.08 -26.21 5.45
C GLY A 23 1.61 -25.72 6.82
N GLY A 24 1.25 -24.46 6.95
CA GLY A 24 0.61 -23.91 8.16
C GLY A 24 -0.88 -24.26 8.22
N TYR A 25 -1.44 -24.06 9.42
CA TYR A 25 -2.86 -24.24 9.69
C TYR A 25 -3.43 -23.02 10.37
N TYR A 26 -4.67 -22.66 10.09
CA TYR A 26 -5.32 -21.54 10.76
C TYR A 26 -6.80 -21.82 11.05
N PHE A 27 -7.35 -21.06 11.97
CA PHE A 27 -8.81 -20.95 12.16
C PHE A 27 -9.16 -19.51 12.53
N VAL A 28 -10.32 -19.08 12.04
CA VAL A 28 -10.86 -17.73 12.32
C VAL A 28 -11.51 -17.75 13.71
N THR A 29 -11.03 -16.91 14.61
CA THR A 29 -11.56 -16.79 15.99
C THR A 29 -12.67 -15.74 16.11
N LYS A 30 -12.68 -14.77 15.19
CA LYS A 30 -13.74 -13.79 15.03
C LYS A 30 -13.94 -13.53 13.54
N SER A 31 -15.11 -13.88 13.01
CA SER A 31 -15.42 -13.72 11.59
C SER A 31 -15.93 -12.32 11.27
N ASN A 32 -15.64 -11.86 10.05
CA ASN A 32 -16.20 -10.66 9.43
C ASN A 32 -16.48 -10.92 7.93
N PRO A 33 -17.59 -11.59 7.58
CA PRO A 33 -17.90 -11.94 6.19
C PRO A 33 -18.03 -10.74 5.25
N ALA A 34 -18.32 -9.55 5.78
CA ALA A 34 -18.42 -8.30 5.03
C ALA A 34 -17.05 -7.63 4.79
N GLY A 35 -15.98 -8.10 5.45
CA GLY A 35 -14.65 -7.56 5.28
C GLY A 35 -14.08 -7.87 3.90
N GLU A 36 -13.25 -6.98 3.38
CA GLU A 36 -12.56 -7.17 2.11
C GLU A 36 -11.38 -8.13 2.26
N LEU A 37 -11.09 -8.89 1.21
CA LEU A 37 -9.84 -9.63 1.08
C LEU A 37 -8.76 -8.69 0.54
N ALA A 38 -7.54 -8.83 1.05
CA ALA A 38 -6.42 -8.04 0.54
C ALA A 38 -6.07 -8.43 -0.89
N SER A 39 -5.78 -7.44 -1.71
CA SER A 39 -5.26 -7.56 -3.06
C SER A 39 -3.78 -7.18 -3.11
N LYS A 40 -3.04 -7.76 -4.07
CA LYS A 40 -1.63 -7.46 -4.25
C LYS A 40 -1.41 -5.95 -4.42
N GLY A 41 -0.56 -5.38 -3.58
CA GLY A 41 -0.29 -3.94 -3.54
C GLY A 41 -1.00 -3.18 -2.43
N ASP A 42 -1.96 -3.79 -1.75
CA ASP A 42 -2.62 -3.16 -0.61
C ASP A 42 -1.68 -3.00 0.58
N SER A 43 -1.94 -1.98 1.35
CA SER A 43 -1.25 -1.71 2.61
C SER A 43 -1.98 -2.38 3.76
N LEU A 44 -1.28 -3.24 4.48
CA LEU A 44 -1.84 -4.04 5.56
C LEU A 44 -1.29 -3.59 6.91
N PHE A 45 -2.19 -3.46 7.87
CA PHE A 45 -1.91 -3.08 9.24
C PHE A 45 -2.41 -4.18 10.16
N VAL A 46 -1.49 -4.88 10.82
CA VAL A 46 -1.79 -6.09 11.59
C VAL A 46 -1.32 -5.96 13.02
N HIS A 47 -2.22 -6.16 13.97
CA HIS A 47 -1.84 -6.41 15.34
C HIS A 47 -1.77 -7.91 15.59
N TYR A 48 -0.61 -8.39 16.01
CA TYR A 48 -0.35 -9.81 16.23
C TYR A 48 0.35 -10.09 17.57
N GLU A 49 0.36 -11.37 17.92
CA GLU A 49 1.17 -11.94 18.97
C GLU A 49 1.79 -13.22 18.45
N PHE A 50 3.11 -13.29 18.47
CA PHE A 50 3.91 -14.45 18.07
C PHE A 50 4.36 -15.21 19.33
N SER A 51 4.15 -16.52 19.39
CA SER A 51 4.51 -17.34 20.55
C SER A 51 4.98 -18.73 20.14
N ASN A 52 5.84 -19.32 20.98
CA ASN A 52 6.17 -20.73 20.90
C ASN A 52 4.88 -21.54 21.14
N LEU A 53 4.55 -22.48 20.26
CA LEU A 53 3.32 -23.26 20.35
C LEU A 53 3.27 -24.14 21.60
N VAL A 54 4.41 -24.74 21.98
CA VAL A 54 4.50 -25.74 23.06
C VAL A 54 4.57 -25.07 24.43
N THR A 55 5.45 -24.08 24.58
CA THR A 55 5.68 -23.43 25.89
C THR A 55 4.73 -22.27 26.14
N GLY A 56 4.09 -21.75 25.12
CA GLY A 56 3.24 -20.56 25.19
C GLY A 56 4.01 -19.25 25.36
N LYS A 57 5.36 -19.29 25.45
CA LYS A 57 6.19 -18.07 25.61
C LYS A 57 5.97 -17.13 24.43
N VAL A 58 5.58 -15.89 24.72
CA VAL A 58 5.49 -14.83 23.71
C VAL A 58 6.91 -14.43 23.29
N LEU A 59 7.13 -14.39 21.99
CA LEU A 59 8.42 -14.09 21.35
C LEU A 59 8.43 -12.69 20.78
N ASP A 60 7.28 -12.27 20.21
CA ASP A 60 7.10 -10.94 19.62
C ASP A 60 5.63 -10.57 19.62
N SER A 61 5.34 -9.28 19.68
CA SER A 61 3.97 -8.76 19.56
C SER A 61 3.95 -7.28 19.23
N THR A 62 2.90 -6.85 18.54
CA THR A 62 2.63 -5.44 18.30
C THR A 62 2.01 -4.78 19.53
N ASN A 63 2.28 -3.48 19.74
CA ASN A 63 1.70 -2.71 20.82
C ASN A 63 0.32 -2.15 20.44
N ARG A 64 -0.76 -2.81 20.88
CA ARG A 64 -2.14 -2.34 20.64
C ARG A 64 -2.48 -1.08 21.43
N ALA A 65 -1.98 -0.95 22.64
CA ALA A 65 -2.27 0.22 23.48
C ALA A 65 -1.71 1.52 22.89
N ALA A 66 -0.53 1.43 22.24
CA ALA A 66 0.06 2.54 21.51
C ALA A 66 -0.45 2.67 20.06
N ASN A 67 -1.43 1.82 19.65
CA ASN A 67 -1.90 1.73 18.27
C ASN A 67 -0.76 1.65 17.24
N SER A 68 0.24 0.82 17.51
CA SER A 68 1.41 0.58 16.65
C SER A 68 1.30 -0.80 15.98
N PRO A 69 0.55 -0.94 14.89
CA PRO A 69 0.45 -2.19 14.14
C PRO A 69 1.73 -2.47 13.34
N TYR A 70 1.95 -3.72 13.02
CA TYR A 70 2.92 -4.09 12.00
C TYR A 70 2.37 -3.72 10.63
N PHE A 71 3.12 -2.92 9.89
CA PHE A 71 2.78 -2.48 8.54
C PHE A 71 3.59 -3.26 7.51
N PHE A 72 2.92 -3.72 6.47
CA PHE A 72 3.57 -4.23 5.27
C PHE A 72 2.68 -4.06 4.04
N ARG A 73 3.28 -4.18 2.86
CA ARG A 73 2.56 -4.17 1.59
C ARG A 73 2.36 -5.60 1.09
N TYR A 74 1.11 -5.99 0.82
CA TYR A 74 0.79 -7.33 0.35
C TYR A 74 1.44 -7.61 -1.01
N GLY A 75 2.08 -8.77 -1.13
CA GLY A 75 2.88 -9.15 -2.29
C GLY A 75 4.39 -8.84 -2.19
N TYR A 76 4.81 -8.11 -1.14
CA TYR A 76 6.23 -7.92 -0.74
C TYR A 76 6.52 -8.43 0.67
N ALA A 77 5.53 -9.02 1.31
CA ALA A 77 5.60 -9.36 2.71
C ALA A 77 6.46 -10.59 2.99
N ASN A 78 6.87 -10.68 4.25
CA ASN A 78 7.31 -11.93 4.87
C ASN A 78 6.35 -13.08 4.52
N PRO A 79 6.85 -14.22 4.00
CA PRO A 79 6.04 -15.35 3.59
C PRO A 79 5.05 -15.85 4.64
N VAL A 80 5.39 -15.69 5.94
CA VAL A 80 4.53 -16.07 7.06
C VAL A 80 3.18 -15.34 7.03
N PHE A 81 3.20 -14.02 6.82
CA PHE A 81 1.96 -13.24 6.77
C PHE A 81 1.27 -13.32 5.41
N ALA A 82 2.03 -13.47 4.32
CA ALA A 82 1.46 -13.47 2.97
C ALA A 82 0.40 -14.56 2.78
N SER A 83 0.68 -15.81 3.19
CA SER A 83 -0.25 -16.92 3.05
C SER A 83 -1.52 -16.75 3.90
N LEU A 84 -1.38 -16.19 5.11
CA LEU A 84 -2.53 -15.98 5.97
C LEU A 84 -3.41 -14.83 5.47
N MET A 85 -2.80 -13.74 5.00
CA MET A 85 -3.54 -12.57 4.53
C MET A 85 -4.32 -12.82 3.25
N SER A 86 -3.96 -13.83 2.45
CA SER A 86 -4.78 -14.26 1.31
C SER A 86 -6.09 -14.95 1.72
N ALA A 87 -6.17 -15.41 2.96
CA ALA A 87 -7.30 -16.18 3.48
C ALA A 87 -8.20 -15.40 4.46
N LEU A 88 -7.69 -14.31 5.04
CA LEU A 88 -8.42 -13.49 6.03
C LEU A 88 -9.06 -12.27 5.39
N ARG A 89 -10.27 -11.95 5.85
CA ARG A 89 -10.97 -10.70 5.53
C ARG A 89 -10.63 -9.61 6.54
N GLU A 90 -10.71 -8.37 6.11
CA GLU A 90 -10.54 -7.21 7.00
C GLU A 90 -11.42 -7.32 8.25
N GLY A 91 -10.85 -7.02 9.42
CA GLY A 91 -11.55 -7.08 10.71
C GLY A 91 -11.68 -8.48 11.30
N GLU A 92 -11.29 -9.54 10.60
CA GLU A 92 -11.24 -10.89 11.17
C GLU A 92 -10.08 -11.02 12.17
N GLN A 93 -10.26 -11.94 13.11
CA GLN A 93 -9.21 -12.40 14.01
C GLN A 93 -8.96 -13.89 13.75
N ALA A 94 -7.72 -14.30 13.85
CA ALA A 94 -7.37 -15.69 13.58
C ALA A 94 -6.21 -16.16 14.45
N THR A 95 -6.14 -17.47 14.62
CA THR A 95 -4.94 -18.14 15.13
C THR A 95 -4.33 -18.95 13.99
N LEU A 96 -3.06 -18.69 13.72
CA LEU A 96 -2.23 -19.43 12.76
C LEU A 96 -1.22 -20.28 13.55
N VAL A 97 -1.01 -21.50 13.10
CA VAL A 97 0.04 -22.38 13.59
C VAL A 97 0.94 -22.75 12.43
N LEU A 98 2.22 -22.49 12.60
CA LEU A 98 3.26 -22.74 11.60
C LEU A 98 4.16 -23.88 12.04
N PRO A 99 4.51 -24.79 11.11
CA PRO A 99 5.56 -25.75 11.38
C PRO A 99 6.91 -25.03 11.54
N GLY A 100 7.78 -25.57 12.34
CA GLY A 100 9.09 -25.01 12.61
C GLY A 100 10.12 -25.19 11.48
N THR A 101 9.68 -25.09 10.22
CA THR A 101 10.57 -25.19 9.04
C THR A 101 11.24 -23.86 8.69
N ALA A 102 10.69 -22.75 9.15
CA ALA A 102 11.28 -21.44 8.95
C ALA A 102 11.94 -20.96 10.25
N GLN A 103 13.22 -20.66 10.20
CA GLN A 103 13.94 -20.02 11.30
C GLN A 103 13.51 -18.55 11.37
N ALA A 104 12.36 -18.31 12.01
CA ALA A 104 11.82 -16.96 12.13
C ALA A 104 12.52 -16.13 13.21
N PHE A 105 13.19 -16.79 14.17
CA PHE A 105 13.86 -16.16 15.30
C PHE A 105 15.21 -16.83 15.57
N PRO A 106 16.31 -16.06 15.65
CA PRO A 106 17.66 -16.58 15.82
C PRO A 106 17.86 -17.44 17.08
N ASP A 107 17.11 -17.14 18.13
CA ASP A 107 17.29 -17.78 19.47
C ASP A 107 16.38 -19.00 19.69
N LEU A 108 15.62 -19.41 18.68
CA LEU A 108 14.77 -20.59 18.79
C LEU A 108 15.45 -21.82 18.15
N PRO A 109 15.27 -23.00 18.76
CA PRO A 109 15.66 -24.25 18.12
C PRO A 109 15.03 -24.40 16.75
N VAL A 110 15.77 -24.85 15.76
CA VAL A 110 15.26 -25.26 14.45
C VAL A 110 14.10 -26.22 14.65
N TYR A 111 13.04 -26.07 13.86
CA TYR A 111 11.82 -26.88 13.97
C TYR A 111 10.92 -26.59 15.19
N THR A 112 11.03 -25.43 15.83
CA THR A 112 10.07 -25.03 16.86
C THR A 112 8.74 -24.61 16.21
N PRO A 113 7.61 -25.29 16.47
CA PRO A 113 6.32 -24.88 15.95
C PRO A 113 5.86 -23.58 16.61
N MET A 114 5.26 -22.70 15.84
CA MET A 114 4.90 -21.36 16.28
C MET A 114 3.42 -21.07 16.13
N ARG A 115 2.90 -20.27 17.05
CA ARG A 115 1.53 -19.77 17.02
C ARG A 115 1.55 -18.28 16.81
N VAL A 116 0.75 -17.81 15.85
CA VAL A 116 0.50 -16.39 15.58
C VAL A 116 -0.97 -16.11 15.82
N LYS A 117 -1.27 -15.22 16.75
CA LYS A 117 -2.61 -14.69 16.93
C LYS A 117 -2.74 -13.36 16.21
N ILE A 118 -3.62 -13.27 15.24
CA ILE A 118 -4.02 -12.01 14.61
C ILE A 118 -5.13 -11.39 15.45
N LYS A 119 -4.83 -10.25 16.07
CA LYS A 119 -5.72 -9.55 17.02
C LYS A 119 -6.54 -8.46 16.34
N SER A 120 -6.06 -7.89 15.26
CA SER A 120 -6.79 -7.04 14.33
C SER A 120 -6.06 -6.96 13.01
N TYR A 121 -6.81 -6.73 11.94
CA TYR A 121 -6.32 -6.70 10.59
C TYR A 121 -7.10 -5.64 9.81
N VAL A 122 -6.39 -4.70 9.20
CA VAL A 122 -6.95 -3.59 8.42
C VAL A 122 -6.29 -3.57 7.06
N VAL A 123 -7.12 -3.47 6.02
CA VAL A 123 -6.72 -3.32 4.62
C VAL A 123 -6.84 -1.85 4.24
N ARG A 124 -5.86 -1.33 3.50
CA ARG A 124 -5.93 -0.02 2.84
C ARG A 124 -5.53 -0.19 1.39
N THR A 125 -6.50 -0.09 0.51
CA THR A 125 -6.28 -0.06 -0.93
C THR A 125 -5.52 1.21 -1.33
N GLN A 126 -4.99 1.26 -2.54
CA GLN A 126 -4.38 2.50 -3.03
C GLN A 126 -5.40 3.64 -3.13
N ASP A 127 -6.67 3.32 -3.42
CA ASP A 127 -7.75 4.31 -3.45
C ASP A 127 -8.07 4.86 -2.06
N ASP A 128 -8.05 4.03 -1.02
CA ASP A 128 -8.18 4.48 0.37
C ASP A 128 -7.07 5.46 0.75
N LEU A 129 -5.83 5.12 0.42
CA LEU A 129 -4.68 5.99 0.68
C LEU A 129 -4.79 7.33 -0.07
N ILE A 130 -5.28 7.31 -1.31
CA ILE A 130 -5.53 8.53 -2.11
C ILE A 130 -6.64 9.36 -1.47
N ARG A 131 -7.76 8.75 -1.07
CA ARG A 131 -8.86 9.44 -0.38
C ARG A 131 -8.40 10.06 0.95
N GLU A 132 -7.67 9.31 1.76
CA GLU A 132 -7.11 9.81 3.03
C GLU A 132 -6.15 10.99 2.81
N TYR A 133 -5.31 10.93 1.77
CA TYR A 133 -4.42 12.03 1.39
C TYR A 133 -5.19 13.29 0.99
N ILE A 134 -6.24 13.15 0.18
CA ILE A 134 -7.11 14.25 -0.25
C ILE A 134 -7.79 14.91 0.95
N VAL A 135 -8.38 14.14 1.85
CA VAL A 135 -9.03 14.64 3.06
C VAL A 135 -8.05 15.35 3.98
N ARG A 136 -6.89 14.74 4.25
CA ARG A 136 -5.85 15.31 5.12
C ARG A 136 -5.30 16.65 4.63
N ASN A 137 -5.26 16.84 3.31
CA ASN A 137 -4.79 18.10 2.71
C ASN A 137 -5.93 19.09 2.41
N ALA A 138 -7.16 18.78 2.82
CA ALA A 138 -8.35 19.58 2.56
C ALA A 138 -8.54 19.92 1.06
N PHE A 139 -8.19 18.99 0.18
CA PHE A 139 -8.33 19.18 -1.26
C PHE A 139 -9.78 18.95 -1.72
N THR A 140 -10.25 19.81 -2.63
CA THR A 140 -11.51 19.61 -3.34
C THR A 140 -11.21 19.01 -4.70
N VAL A 141 -11.65 17.77 -4.92
CA VAL A 141 -11.46 17.06 -6.20
C VAL A 141 -12.29 17.72 -7.27
N THR A 142 -11.65 18.17 -8.35
CA THR A 142 -12.30 18.77 -9.52
C THR A 142 -12.82 17.68 -10.46
N GLU A 143 -12.06 16.60 -10.62
CA GLU A 143 -12.40 15.47 -11.50
C GLU A 143 -11.81 14.17 -10.98
N THR A 144 -12.59 13.09 -11.08
CA THR A 144 -12.16 11.71 -10.84
C THR A 144 -12.25 10.93 -12.13
N GLN A 145 -11.17 10.26 -12.54
CA GLN A 145 -11.16 9.39 -13.73
C GLN A 145 -11.36 7.91 -13.34
N ALA A 146 -11.83 7.12 -14.30
CA ALA A 146 -12.12 5.69 -14.07
C ALA A 146 -10.87 4.86 -13.70
N ASP A 147 -9.68 5.28 -14.13
CA ASP A 147 -8.39 4.68 -13.81
C ASP A 147 -7.82 5.06 -12.45
N GLY A 148 -8.59 5.84 -11.67
CA GLY A 148 -8.24 6.23 -10.31
C GLY A 148 -7.48 7.55 -10.19
N LEU A 149 -7.20 8.26 -11.28
CA LEU A 149 -6.61 9.60 -11.20
C LEU A 149 -7.60 10.60 -10.58
N ARG A 150 -7.11 11.41 -9.64
CA ARG A 150 -7.81 12.55 -9.04
C ARG A 150 -7.14 13.84 -9.50
N TYR A 151 -7.90 14.72 -10.15
CA TYR A 151 -7.46 16.03 -10.58
C TYR A 151 -8.04 17.11 -9.66
N ILE A 152 -7.16 17.96 -9.13
CA ILE A 152 -7.50 18.99 -8.13
C ILE A 152 -6.96 20.32 -8.63
N ARG A 153 -7.85 21.21 -9.07
CA ARG A 153 -7.47 22.55 -9.52
C ARG A 153 -7.26 23.47 -8.33
N LEU A 154 -6.03 23.92 -8.12
CA LEU A 154 -5.69 24.88 -7.06
C LEU A 154 -5.87 26.34 -7.52
N LYS A 155 -5.54 26.63 -8.79
CA LYS A 155 -5.69 27.92 -9.43
C LYS A 155 -6.03 27.72 -10.90
N ALA A 156 -7.10 28.34 -11.36
CA ALA A 156 -7.47 28.28 -12.76
C ALA A 156 -6.44 29.00 -13.64
N GLY A 157 -6.14 28.42 -14.78
CA GLY A 157 -5.42 29.08 -15.86
C GLY A 157 -6.39 29.82 -16.77
N THR A 158 -5.91 30.86 -17.43
CA THR A 158 -6.71 31.68 -18.39
C THR A 158 -6.31 31.44 -19.83
N GLY A 159 -5.19 30.78 -20.07
CA GLY A 159 -4.71 30.49 -21.43
C GLY A 159 -5.33 29.24 -22.06
N GLU A 160 -4.78 28.85 -23.18
CA GLU A 160 -5.21 27.66 -23.93
C GLU A 160 -4.81 26.35 -23.23
N ILE A 161 -5.46 25.26 -23.61
CA ILE A 161 -5.04 23.88 -23.28
C ILE A 161 -4.01 23.48 -24.35
N PRO A 162 -2.83 22.93 -23.95
CA PRO A 162 -1.80 22.56 -24.91
C PRO A 162 -2.25 21.39 -25.79
N ALA A 163 -2.09 21.53 -27.10
CA ALA A 163 -2.39 20.46 -28.05
C ALA A 163 -1.34 19.35 -27.98
N LYS A 164 -1.71 18.12 -28.33
CA LYS A 164 -0.79 16.98 -28.47
C LYS A 164 0.39 17.33 -29.39
N GLY A 165 1.59 16.96 -28.97
CA GLY A 165 2.86 17.25 -29.66
C GLY A 165 3.48 18.60 -29.29
N LYS A 166 2.76 19.50 -28.62
CA LYS A 166 3.32 20.76 -28.11
C LYS A 166 4.28 20.51 -26.94
N ILE A 167 5.30 21.36 -26.86
CA ILE A 167 6.21 21.37 -25.71
C ILE A 167 5.68 22.37 -24.69
N VAL A 168 5.60 21.94 -23.45
CA VAL A 168 5.20 22.81 -22.32
C VAL A 168 6.37 22.95 -21.34
N LYS A 169 6.43 24.12 -20.68
CA LYS A 169 7.34 24.39 -19.57
C LYS A 169 6.55 24.34 -18.28
N ILE A 170 6.97 23.48 -17.37
CA ILE A 170 6.29 23.26 -16.09
C ILE A 170 7.21 23.44 -14.88
N LYS A 171 6.60 23.85 -13.78
CA LYS A 171 7.14 23.72 -12.42
C LYS A 171 6.36 22.64 -11.72
N TYR A 172 7.03 21.78 -10.96
CA TYR A 172 6.35 20.69 -10.25
C TYR A 172 7.07 20.29 -8.97
N ILE A 173 6.34 19.57 -8.13
CA ILE A 173 6.89 18.83 -7.01
C ILE A 173 6.13 17.51 -6.89
N GLY A 174 6.87 16.40 -6.93
CA GLY A 174 6.37 15.03 -6.72
C GLY A 174 6.50 14.63 -5.26
N ARG A 175 5.42 14.07 -4.70
CA ARG A 175 5.35 13.66 -3.30
C ARG A 175 4.79 12.25 -3.16
N PHE A 176 5.29 11.54 -2.17
CA PHE A 176 4.58 10.40 -1.58
C PHE A 176 3.32 10.89 -0.87
N LEU A 177 2.33 10.03 -0.68
CA LEU A 177 1.13 10.39 0.07
C LEU A 177 1.39 10.66 1.57
N SER A 178 2.60 10.34 2.06
CA SER A 178 3.11 10.82 3.36
C SER A 178 3.53 12.30 3.37
N SER A 179 3.37 13.01 2.25
CA SER A 179 3.79 14.39 1.99
C SER A 179 5.30 14.59 1.81
N ARG A 180 6.14 13.55 1.95
CA ARG A 180 7.57 13.62 1.67
C ARG A 180 7.80 13.82 0.17
N ALA A 181 8.51 14.86 -0.21
CA ALA A 181 8.92 15.10 -1.60
C ALA A 181 9.99 14.09 -2.02
N PHE A 182 9.94 13.64 -3.27
CA PHE A 182 10.96 12.78 -3.88
C PHE A 182 11.61 13.41 -5.12
N ASP A 183 10.92 14.36 -5.77
CA ASP A 183 11.42 15.05 -6.95
C ASP A 183 10.75 16.43 -7.10
N GLY A 184 11.35 17.34 -7.85
CA GLY A 184 10.74 18.63 -8.18
C GLY A 184 11.73 19.73 -8.56
N ASN A 185 11.14 20.76 -9.18
CA ASN A 185 11.85 21.98 -9.58
C ASN A 185 11.13 23.27 -9.13
N MET A 186 10.15 23.16 -8.24
CA MET A 186 9.31 24.30 -7.82
C MET A 186 10.13 25.47 -7.24
N SER A 187 11.22 25.16 -6.54
CA SER A 187 12.14 26.14 -5.94
C SER A 187 13.31 26.58 -6.84
N ARG A 188 13.47 25.95 -8.02
CA ARG A 188 14.55 26.26 -8.97
C ARG A 188 14.11 27.39 -9.92
N THR A 189 15.05 27.99 -10.62
CA THR A 189 14.78 28.96 -11.70
C THR A 189 14.38 28.29 -13.00
N ASP A 190 14.93 27.09 -13.28
CA ASP A 190 14.66 26.28 -14.49
C ASP A 190 13.26 25.65 -14.45
N SER A 191 12.71 25.41 -15.63
CA SER A 191 11.46 24.69 -15.85
C SER A 191 11.75 23.38 -16.58
N MET A 192 10.97 22.34 -16.26
CA MET A 192 11.00 21.08 -17.00
C MET A 192 10.24 21.23 -18.32
N SER A 193 10.84 20.80 -19.41
CA SER A 193 10.17 20.72 -20.71
C SER A 193 9.53 19.35 -20.87
N VAL A 194 8.25 19.32 -21.22
CA VAL A 194 7.50 18.08 -21.45
C VAL A 194 6.75 18.18 -22.75
N THR A 195 6.82 17.14 -23.60
CA THR A 195 5.99 17.04 -24.81
C THR A 195 4.64 16.46 -24.44
N ILE A 196 3.55 17.12 -24.80
CA ILE A 196 2.18 16.65 -24.56
C ILE A 196 1.92 15.38 -25.36
N GLY A 197 1.45 14.32 -24.68
CA GLY A 197 1.28 12.97 -25.26
C GLY A 197 2.59 12.23 -25.50
N GLY A 198 3.70 12.69 -24.92
CA GLY A 198 5.00 12.03 -24.95
C GLY A 198 5.13 10.94 -23.88
N THR A 199 6.25 10.21 -23.92
CA THR A 199 6.55 9.10 -23.00
C THR A 199 7.66 9.41 -21.98
N GLN A 200 8.06 10.69 -21.87
CA GLN A 200 9.15 11.08 -20.97
C GLN A 200 8.76 11.07 -19.49
N THR A 201 7.48 11.03 -19.20
CA THR A 201 6.94 11.02 -17.83
C THR A 201 5.95 9.85 -17.66
N VAL A 202 5.63 9.54 -16.42
CA VAL A 202 4.66 8.49 -16.11
C VAL A 202 3.25 8.86 -16.62
N PRO A 203 2.39 7.86 -16.97
CA PRO A 203 1.09 8.11 -17.57
C PRO A 203 0.22 9.10 -16.80
N GLY A 204 0.10 8.95 -15.49
CA GLY A 204 -0.72 9.85 -14.66
C GLY A 204 -0.26 11.31 -14.71
N PHE A 205 1.03 11.55 -14.86
CA PHE A 205 1.57 12.89 -15.02
C PHE A 205 1.16 13.50 -16.38
N GLN A 206 1.26 12.73 -17.48
CA GLN A 206 0.81 13.15 -18.81
C GLN A 206 -0.68 13.48 -18.82
N MET A 207 -1.50 12.56 -18.30
CA MET A 207 -2.95 12.74 -18.22
C MET A 207 -3.34 14.01 -17.45
N GLY A 208 -2.56 14.35 -16.40
CA GLY A 208 -2.76 15.56 -15.63
C GLY A 208 -2.45 16.82 -16.42
N ILE A 209 -1.28 16.91 -17.05
CA ILE A 209 -0.86 18.12 -17.79
C ILE A 209 -1.70 18.36 -19.06
N GLU A 210 -2.21 17.30 -19.71
CA GLU A 210 -3.09 17.40 -20.87
C GLU A 210 -4.42 18.13 -20.58
N LYS A 211 -4.85 18.20 -19.31
CA LYS A 211 -6.05 18.88 -18.85
C LYS A 211 -5.82 20.33 -18.44
N MET A 212 -4.56 20.69 -18.19
CA MET A 212 -4.20 22.00 -17.65
C MET A 212 -4.28 23.10 -18.72
N ARG A 213 -4.74 24.29 -18.31
CA ARG A 213 -4.62 25.51 -19.10
C ARG A 213 -3.31 26.23 -18.78
N LEU A 214 -2.82 27.00 -19.72
CA LEU A 214 -1.67 27.88 -19.47
C LEU A 214 -1.96 28.80 -18.26
N GLY A 215 -1.01 28.85 -17.29
CA GLY A 215 -1.14 29.58 -16.04
C GLY A 215 -1.90 28.83 -14.94
N GLU A 216 -2.36 27.62 -15.18
CA GLU A 216 -3.05 26.79 -14.19
C GLU A 216 -2.08 26.17 -13.20
N LYS A 217 -2.53 26.06 -11.94
CA LYS A 217 -1.88 25.26 -10.90
C LYS A 217 -2.83 24.16 -10.46
N ALA A 218 -2.38 22.91 -10.49
CA ALA A 218 -3.17 21.75 -10.11
C ALA A 218 -2.36 20.75 -9.27
N VAL A 219 -3.07 19.93 -8.52
CA VAL A 219 -2.54 18.69 -7.93
C VAL A 219 -3.19 17.51 -8.63
N ILE A 220 -2.38 16.56 -9.05
CA ILE A 220 -2.84 15.26 -9.52
C ILE A 220 -2.41 14.18 -8.54
N VAL A 221 -3.32 13.26 -8.23
CA VAL A 221 -3.06 12.11 -7.36
C VAL A 221 -3.53 10.87 -8.09
N PHE A 222 -2.69 9.85 -8.14
CA PHE A 222 -3.01 8.65 -8.93
C PHE A 222 -2.38 7.38 -8.35
N PRO A 223 -2.99 6.20 -8.62
CA PRO A 223 -2.45 4.92 -8.20
C PRO A 223 -1.18 4.56 -8.95
N SER A 224 -0.44 3.61 -8.42
CA SER A 224 0.83 3.16 -8.98
C SER A 224 0.76 2.67 -10.42
N ALA A 225 -0.39 2.16 -10.87
CA ALA A 225 -0.61 1.73 -12.26
C ALA A 225 -0.40 2.88 -13.27
N LEU A 226 -0.69 4.12 -12.86
CA LEU A 226 -0.43 5.33 -13.64
C LEU A 226 0.93 5.97 -13.31
N GLY A 227 1.71 5.36 -12.43
CA GLY A 227 3.03 5.78 -12.00
C GLY A 227 4.11 4.78 -12.37
N TYR A 228 4.82 4.26 -11.37
CA TYR A 228 5.94 3.34 -11.53
C TYR A 228 5.54 1.85 -11.39
N GLY A 229 4.25 1.56 -11.33
CA GLY A 229 3.69 0.21 -11.36
C GLY A 229 4.06 -0.66 -10.17
N VAL A 230 4.05 -1.96 -10.44
CA VAL A 230 4.32 -3.01 -9.43
C VAL A 230 5.78 -3.08 -9.02
N ASN A 231 6.70 -2.67 -9.88
CA ASN A 231 8.13 -2.79 -9.65
C ASN A 231 8.74 -1.54 -8.98
N GLY A 232 8.11 -0.35 -9.15
CA GLY A 232 8.71 0.90 -8.72
C GLY A 232 10.01 1.24 -9.47
N ASN A 233 10.89 1.99 -8.83
CA ASN A 233 12.27 2.27 -9.28
C ASN A 233 13.21 2.37 -8.06
N SER A 234 14.45 2.83 -8.25
CA SER A 234 15.46 2.96 -7.16
C SER A 234 15.03 3.86 -6.00
N SER A 235 14.11 4.81 -6.23
CA SER A 235 13.68 5.81 -5.24
C SER A 235 12.23 5.66 -4.81
N ILE A 236 11.42 4.98 -5.62
CA ILE A 236 9.97 4.82 -5.41
C ILE A 236 9.64 3.33 -5.36
N PRO A 237 9.22 2.81 -4.20
CA PRO A 237 8.83 1.41 -4.07
C PRO A 237 7.66 1.06 -5.01
N GLY A 238 7.57 -0.22 -5.40
CA GLY A 238 6.42 -0.70 -6.18
C GLY A 238 5.08 -0.48 -5.47
N PHE A 239 3.98 -0.47 -6.23
CA PHE A 239 2.61 -0.19 -5.75
C PHE A 239 2.44 1.12 -4.99
N THR A 240 3.28 2.13 -5.24
CA THR A 240 3.24 3.40 -4.53
C THR A 240 2.38 4.41 -5.28
N PRO A 241 1.22 4.82 -4.74
CA PRO A 241 0.46 5.95 -5.28
C PRO A 241 1.22 7.26 -5.05
N LEU A 242 1.09 8.19 -5.99
CA LEU A 242 1.86 9.43 -6.01
C LEU A 242 0.96 10.66 -6.14
N SER A 243 1.49 11.79 -5.70
CA SER A 243 0.91 13.11 -5.88
C SER A 243 1.91 14.03 -6.56
N PHE A 244 1.44 14.84 -7.53
CA PHE A 244 2.23 15.89 -8.15
C PHE A 244 1.47 17.21 -8.12
N GLU A 245 2.09 18.23 -7.56
CA GLU A 245 1.65 19.61 -7.69
C GLU A 245 2.36 20.20 -8.89
N ILE A 246 1.61 20.77 -9.85
CA ILE A 246 2.12 21.21 -11.15
C ILE A 246 1.63 22.63 -11.43
N TYR A 247 2.50 23.44 -11.98
CA TYR A 247 2.20 24.75 -12.56
C TYR A 247 2.59 24.77 -14.04
N LEU A 248 1.64 25.00 -14.94
CA LEU A 248 1.86 25.11 -16.38
C LEU A 248 2.26 26.54 -16.72
N ALA A 249 3.57 26.77 -16.88
CA ALA A 249 4.13 28.11 -17.00
C ALA A 249 4.16 28.64 -18.43
N LYS A 250 4.35 27.76 -19.46
CA LYS A 250 4.48 28.17 -20.86
C LYS A 250 4.08 27.04 -21.80
N ILE A 251 3.57 27.40 -22.97
CA ILE A 251 3.37 26.51 -24.13
C ILE A 251 4.27 27.05 -25.25
N ASP A 252 5.15 26.19 -25.79
CA ASP A 252 6.03 26.52 -26.94
C ASP A 252 5.42 26.09 -28.27
#